data_ea7a8c795bf3205d7cde7ab3d3fdf6bc
#
_entry.id   ea7a8c795bf3205d7cde7ab3d3fdf6bc
#
_cell.length_a   1.000
_cell.length_b   1.000
_cell.length_c   1.000
_cell.angle_alpha   90.00
_cell.angle_beta   90.00
_cell.angle_gamma   90.00
#
_symmetry.space_group_name_H-M   'P 1'
#
loop_
_entity.id
_entity.type
_entity.pdbx_description
1 polymer ?
#
loop_
_entity_poly.entity_id
_entity_poly.type
_entity_poly.pdbx_seq_one_letter_code
_entity_poly.pdbx_strand_id
1 'polypeptide(L)'
;LDFAASFRYSWTRRWDETKSALKAGVQWKANGNVGQGEYYADPSLAANGYRPRPYTDYPFMHNLSVYAEEHLTFPIAQTKFELTAGLRLENVFIRNSLYKGKTTLSPRFNGKWKLTDALSVRGGWGITEKLPSYYILYPKPEYRDIQTFGFSYGEGTSYVYHTQPYTVQYNPELKWQRNSNSEFGIEAELKGFKLSLVGFWNITMDPYNFLNVYEPYSYDILQRPDGFQMPENPQIKVDSQTGMVWLRGSDEEYWAPMTVKVTDRTFAKSTKQNNGADIHRAGAEMVLEFPEIRPLRTTIRLDAAYTWTRYLNDQLSYYYQNGWSHTSLPDRSYQYVGIYANGGGVTTHVANGKVTHNLDANLTAITHIPQARLIITCRLEMSLLRRSRNLSVYNGNPYAFTVNETGKTPTGGNIDEGNSYTAIYPVSYMDLDGNIHPFTQAEAADPAFASLILKSANAYTFAQDGYGPYMSANLSVTKEIGDHVSLSFFANNFTNSRPYVKSMATGVGAIFTPAFYYGLTCRLKF
;
A
#
# COMPACT_ATOMS: atom_id res chain seq x y z
N LEU A 1 -0.01 -13.63 -21.44
CA LEU A 1 1.05 -13.69 -22.46
C LEU A 1 1.99 -12.53 -22.26
N ASP A 2 3.28 -12.85 -22.24
CA ASP A 2 4.39 -11.88 -22.16
C ASP A 2 5.32 -12.11 -23.32
N PHE A 3 5.55 -11.06 -24.09
CA PHE A 3 6.51 -11.05 -25.16
C PHE A 3 7.63 -10.07 -24.84
N ALA A 4 8.88 -10.43 -25.13
CA ALA A 4 10.01 -9.55 -24.97
C ALA A 4 11.02 -9.76 -26.10
N ALA A 5 11.50 -8.66 -26.64
CA ALA A 5 12.64 -8.62 -27.56
C ALA A 5 13.62 -7.57 -27.07
N SER A 6 14.92 -7.87 -27.11
CA SER A 6 15.94 -6.91 -26.69
C SER A 6 17.20 -7.02 -27.58
N PHE A 7 17.75 -5.86 -27.86
CA PHE A 7 19.08 -5.73 -28.41
C PHE A 7 19.99 -5.01 -27.43
N ARG A 8 21.18 -5.52 -27.21
CA ARG A 8 22.16 -4.92 -26.31
C ARG A 8 23.51 -4.81 -27.04
N TYR A 9 24.12 -3.67 -26.93
CA TYR A 9 25.43 -3.37 -27.38
C TYR A 9 26.35 -3.04 -26.21
N SER A 10 27.56 -3.54 -26.21
CA SER A 10 28.57 -3.24 -25.21
C SER A 10 29.89 -2.95 -25.91
N TRP A 11 30.52 -1.85 -25.51
CA TRP A 11 31.78 -1.41 -26.09
C TRP A 11 32.72 -0.95 -25.00
N THR A 12 33.92 -1.51 -24.93
CA THR A 12 34.96 -1.16 -23.97
C THR A 12 36.13 -0.55 -24.69
N ARG A 13 36.59 0.59 -24.24
CA ARG A 13 37.80 1.26 -24.69
C ARG A 13 38.75 1.44 -23.50
N ARG A 14 40.03 1.50 -23.84
CA ARG A 14 41.09 1.83 -22.90
C ARG A 14 42.07 2.76 -23.60
N TRP A 15 42.39 3.86 -22.96
CA TRP A 15 43.43 4.79 -23.38
C TRP A 15 44.20 5.25 -22.15
N ASP A 16 45.49 5.00 -22.14
CA ASP A 16 46.35 5.17 -20.97
C ASP A 16 45.77 4.46 -19.74
N GLU A 17 45.58 5.19 -18.66
CA GLU A 17 45.00 4.68 -17.42
C GLU A 17 43.47 4.79 -17.37
N THR A 18 42.87 5.40 -18.38
CA THR A 18 41.42 5.57 -18.46
C THR A 18 40.74 4.37 -19.12
N LYS A 19 39.70 3.88 -18.53
CA LYS A 19 38.83 2.84 -19.09
C LYS A 19 37.41 3.37 -19.22
N SER A 20 36.82 3.17 -20.38
CA SER A 20 35.42 3.46 -20.70
C SER A 20 34.69 2.17 -21.07
N ALA A 21 33.50 1.98 -20.57
CA ALA A 21 32.65 0.85 -20.90
C ALA A 21 31.21 1.33 -21.12
N LEU A 22 30.88 1.50 -22.41
CA LEU A 22 29.53 1.88 -22.84
C LEU A 22 28.66 0.62 -22.95
N LYS A 23 27.45 0.71 -22.42
CA LYS A 23 26.35 -0.23 -22.62
C LYS A 23 25.16 0.52 -23.17
N ALA A 24 24.63 0.12 -24.30
CA ALA A 24 23.42 0.68 -24.88
C ALA A 24 22.47 -0.42 -25.33
N GLY A 25 21.20 -0.13 -25.39
CA GLY A 25 20.26 -1.14 -25.85
C GLY A 25 18.85 -0.60 -26.06
N VAL A 26 18.09 -1.44 -26.78
CA VAL A 26 16.66 -1.25 -27.02
C VAL A 26 15.94 -2.49 -26.52
N GLN A 27 14.84 -2.31 -25.86
CA GLN A 27 13.99 -3.38 -25.35
C GLN A 27 12.52 -3.07 -25.66
N TRP A 28 11.86 -4.05 -26.24
CA TRP A 28 10.40 -4.04 -26.37
C TRP A 28 9.80 -5.15 -25.53
N LYS A 29 8.73 -4.83 -24.83
CA LYS A 29 7.91 -5.78 -24.06
C LYS A 29 6.45 -5.57 -24.40
N ALA A 30 5.69 -6.65 -24.50
CA ALA A 30 4.24 -6.61 -24.61
C ALA A 30 3.61 -7.57 -23.63
N ASN A 31 2.64 -7.09 -22.86
CA ASN A 31 1.92 -7.87 -21.88
C ASN A 31 0.43 -7.83 -22.20
N GLY A 32 -0.24 -8.97 -22.12
CA GLY A 32 -1.68 -9.08 -22.33
C GLY A 32 -2.21 -10.41 -21.85
N ASN A 33 -3.52 -10.49 -21.76
CA ASN A 33 -4.22 -11.71 -21.38
C ASN A 33 -5.25 -12.08 -22.45
N VAL A 34 -5.23 -13.33 -22.87
CA VAL A 34 -6.17 -13.90 -23.84
C VAL A 34 -7.04 -15.01 -23.24
N GLY A 35 -7.00 -15.16 -21.91
CA GLY A 35 -7.82 -16.12 -21.19
C GLY A 35 -9.31 -15.79 -21.21
N GLN A 36 -10.13 -16.76 -20.83
CA GLN A 36 -11.59 -16.60 -20.76
C GLN A 36 -12.02 -15.51 -19.78
N GLY A 37 -11.20 -15.22 -18.77
CA GLY A 37 -11.52 -14.22 -17.77
C GLY A 37 -12.15 -14.81 -16.52
N GLU A 38 -12.89 -13.95 -15.79
CA GLU A 38 -13.58 -14.32 -14.57
C GLU A 38 -15.04 -14.67 -14.88
N TYR A 39 -15.45 -15.87 -14.50
CA TYR A 39 -16.83 -16.34 -14.63
C TYR A 39 -17.11 -17.41 -13.56
N TYR A 40 -18.38 -17.55 -13.21
CA TYR A 40 -18.84 -18.70 -12.44
C TYR A 40 -19.34 -19.77 -13.39
N ALA A 41 -18.92 -21.02 -13.19
CA ALA A 41 -19.42 -22.16 -13.93
C ALA A 41 -20.93 -22.36 -13.66
N ASP A 42 -21.38 -22.08 -12.46
CA ASP A 42 -22.77 -21.99 -12.05
C ASP A 42 -23.09 -20.54 -11.61
N PRO A 43 -23.82 -19.77 -12.45
CA PRO A 43 -24.15 -18.39 -12.11
C PRO A 43 -25.01 -18.24 -10.84
N SER A 44 -25.71 -19.27 -10.38
CA SER A 44 -26.51 -19.24 -9.15
C SER A 44 -25.64 -19.11 -7.89
N LEU A 45 -24.36 -19.47 -7.98
CA LEU A 45 -23.37 -19.36 -6.91
C LEU A 45 -22.66 -17.99 -6.90
N ALA A 46 -22.94 -17.15 -7.88
CA ALA A 46 -22.32 -15.83 -7.95
C ALA A 46 -22.86 -14.90 -6.87
N ALA A 47 -21.97 -14.07 -6.30
CA ALA A 47 -22.38 -13.00 -5.40
C ALA A 47 -23.22 -11.94 -6.14
N ASN A 48 -24.09 -11.26 -5.39
CA ASN A 48 -24.84 -10.12 -5.93
C ASN A 48 -23.89 -9.07 -6.51
N GLY A 49 -24.24 -8.50 -7.67
CA GLY A 49 -23.42 -7.54 -8.38
C GLY A 49 -22.28 -8.16 -9.21
N TYR A 50 -22.11 -9.48 -9.19
CA TYR A 50 -21.13 -10.14 -10.04
C TYR A 50 -21.54 -10.06 -11.53
N ARG A 51 -20.55 -9.78 -12.38
CA ARG A 51 -20.69 -9.86 -13.84
C ARG A 51 -19.45 -10.55 -14.42
N PRO A 52 -19.62 -11.43 -15.42
CA PRO A 52 -18.50 -12.04 -16.12
C PRO A 52 -17.60 -10.98 -16.75
N ARG A 53 -16.30 -11.25 -16.79
CA ARG A 53 -15.32 -10.34 -17.36
C ARG A 53 -14.31 -11.11 -18.21
N PRO A 54 -14.44 -11.11 -19.54
CA PRO A 54 -13.46 -11.72 -20.42
C PRO A 54 -12.16 -10.90 -20.43
N TYR A 55 -11.03 -11.58 -20.35
CA TYR A 55 -9.73 -10.91 -20.40
C TYR A 55 -9.35 -10.42 -21.80
N THR A 56 -10.01 -10.95 -22.83
CA THR A 56 -9.86 -10.50 -24.22
C THR A 56 -10.33 -9.06 -24.46
N ASP A 57 -11.14 -8.50 -23.54
CA ASP A 57 -11.57 -7.10 -23.61
C ASP A 57 -10.45 -6.09 -23.32
N TYR A 58 -9.30 -6.59 -22.82
CA TYR A 58 -8.17 -5.73 -22.51
C TYR A 58 -7.12 -5.73 -23.60
N PRO A 59 -6.73 -4.56 -24.08
CA PRO A 59 -5.69 -4.45 -25.09
C PRO A 59 -4.31 -4.81 -24.51
N PHE A 60 -3.42 -5.28 -25.37
CA PHE A 60 -2.02 -5.45 -24.99
C PHE A 60 -1.36 -4.11 -24.65
N MET A 61 -0.60 -4.12 -23.59
CA MET A 61 0.24 -3.01 -23.18
C MET A 61 1.64 -3.22 -23.72
N HIS A 62 2.13 -2.27 -24.49
CA HIS A 62 3.47 -2.28 -25.06
C HIS A 62 4.37 -1.29 -24.34
N ASN A 63 5.59 -1.70 -24.03
CA ASN A 63 6.63 -0.85 -23.46
C ASN A 63 7.88 -0.93 -24.35
N LEU A 64 8.26 0.19 -24.94
CA LEU A 64 9.50 0.37 -25.67
C LEU A 64 10.48 1.15 -24.82
N SER A 65 11.67 0.61 -24.61
CA SER A 65 12.73 1.25 -23.82
C SER A 65 13.99 1.40 -24.63
N VAL A 66 14.64 2.55 -24.52
CA VAL A 66 15.99 2.80 -25.06
C VAL A 66 16.86 3.26 -23.89
N TYR A 67 18.06 2.74 -23.78
CA TYR A 67 18.96 3.11 -22.71
C TYR A 67 20.41 3.18 -23.16
N ALA A 68 21.18 4.03 -22.49
CA ALA A 68 22.63 4.07 -22.56
C ALA A 68 23.21 4.30 -21.17
N GLU A 69 24.32 3.63 -20.88
CA GLU A 69 25.08 3.75 -19.65
C GLU A 69 26.55 3.73 -19.96
N GLU A 70 27.27 4.71 -19.43
CA GLU A 70 28.73 4.80 -19.53
C GLU A 70 29.34 4.59 -18.16
N HIS A 71 30.30 3.70 -18.06
CA HIS A 71 31.13 3.51 -16.88
C HIS A 71 32.56 3.96 -17.22
N LEU A 72 33.02 5.02 -16.55
CA LEU A 72 34.33 5.61 -16.69
C LEU A 72 35.16 5.31 -15.45
N THR A 73 36.41 4.89 -15.69
CA THR A 73 37.43 4.79 -14.65
C THR A 73 38.62 5.60 -15.09
N PHE A 74 39.06 6.58 -14.31
CA PHE A 74 40.17 7.44 -14.65
C PHE A 74 40.91 7.91 -13.40
N PRO A 75 42.22 8.22 -13.55
CA PRO A 75 43.01 8.75 -12.47
C PRO A 75 42.66 10.21 -12.17
N ILE A 76 42.63 10.57 -10.90
CA ILE A 76 42.64 11.96 -10.41
C ILE A 76 43.86 12.10 -9.49
N ALA A 77 44.89 12.83 -9.96
CA ALA A 77 46.19 12.86 -9.33
C ALA A 77 46.79 11.43 -9.17
N GLN A 78 47.04 11.00 -7.94
CA GLN A 78 47.56 9.65 -7.65
C GLN A 78 46.45 8.67 -7.23
N THR A 79 45.19 9.05 -7.41
CA THR A 79 44.02 8.29 -6.96
C THR A 79 43.15 7.87 -8.12
N LYS A 80 42.17 7.02 -7.87
CA LYS A 80 41.27 6.47 -8.87
C LYS A 80 39.83 6.95 -8.63
N PHE A 81 39.21 7.46 -9.70
CA PHE A 81 37.80 7.82 -9.71
C PHE A 81 37.02 6.90 -10.67
N GLU A 82 35.87 6.44 -10.23
CA GLU A 82 34.92 5.65 -11.01
C GLU A 82 33.61 6.42 -11.11
N LEU A 83 33.11 6.63 -12.32
CA LEU A 83 31.85 7.30 -12.60
C LEU A 83 30.97 6.38 -13.45
N THR A 84 29.72 6.21 -13.06
CA THR A 84 28.70 5.61 -13.91
C THR A 84 27.60 6.62 -14.15
N ALA A 85 27.33 6.94 -15.42
CA ALA A 85 26.22 7.79 -15.84
C ALA A 85 25.33 7.02 -16.80
N GLY A 86 24.04 7.02 -16.57
CA GLY A 86 23.10 6.29 -17.41
C GLY A 86 21.80 7.05 -17.61
N LEU A 87 21.17 6.80 -18.73
CA LEU A 87 19.88 7.35 -19.09
C LEU A 87 19.02 6.26 -19.70
N ARG A 88 17.78 6.16 -19.26
CA ARG A 88 16.77 5.27 -19.82
C ARG A 88 15.52 6.06 -20.18
N LEU A 89 15.09 5.91 -21.41
CA LEU A 89 13.83 6.43 -21.91
C LEU A 89 12.88 5.25 -22.09
N GLU A 90 11.69 5.36 -21.56
CA GLU A 90 10.64 4.35 -21.70
C GLU A 90 9.39 5.00 -22.27
N ASN A 91 8.77 4.34 -23.24
CA ASN A 91 7.48 4.74 -23.79
C ASN A 91 6.50 3.58 -23.69
N VAL A 92 5.39 3.81 -23.00
CA VAL A 92 4.30 2.86 -22.93
C VAL A 92 3.16 3.33 -23.80
N PHE A 93 2.63 2.43 -24.60
CA PHE A 93 1.46 2.66 -25.42
C PHE A 93 0.49 1.48 -25.35
N ILE A 94 -0.79 1.81 -25.34
CA ILE A 94 -1.88 0.84 -25.26
C ILE A 94 -2.88 1.22 -26.36
N ARG A 95 -3.06 0.34 -27.31
CA ARG A 95 -3.96 0.58 -28.45
C ARG A 95 -5.40 0.64 -27.95
N ASN A 96 -6.20 1.56 -28.52
CA ASN A 96 -7.61 1.74 -28.20
C ASN A 96 -7.89 2.00 -26.69
N SER A 97 -6.95 2.64 -26.00
CA SER A 97 -7.08 3.04 -24.61
C SER A 97 -7.25 4.55 -24.49
N LEU A 98 -7.97 4.98 -23.46
CA LEU A 98 -7.99 6.39 -23.03
C LEU A 98 -6.63 6.81 -22.44
N TYR A 99 -5.83 5.87 -22.00
CA TYR A 99 -4.45 6.11 -21.56
C TYR A 99 -3.55 6.33 -22.78
N LYS A 100 -3.32 7.59 -23.09
CA LYS A 100 -2.57 8.03 -24.29
C LYS A 100 -1.07 7.90 -24.09
N GLY A 101 -0.55 6.72 -23.85
CA GLY A 101 0.88 6.49 -23.74
C GLY A 101 1.66 7.54 -22.92
N LYS A 102 2.64 7.14 -22.21
CA LYS A 102 3.53 8.05 -21.45
C LYS A 102 4.98 7.74 -21.80
N THR A 103 5.75 8.79 -21.93
CA THR A 103 7.21 8.69 -22.07
C THR A 103 7.84 9.16 -20.78
N THR A 104 8.80 8.39 -20.28
CA THR A 104 9.50 8.67 -19.03
C THR A 104 11.00 8.67 -19.25
N LEU A 105 11.71 9.37 -18.39
CA LEU A 105 13.15 9.53 -18.44
C LEU A 105 13.76 9.22 -17.07
N SER A 106 14.58 8.19 -17.01
CA SER A 106 15.22 7.69 -15.79
C SER A 106 16.73 7.89 -15.85
N PRO A 107 17.24 9.04 -15.39
CA PRO A 107 18.68 9.28 -15.25
C PRO A 107 19.22 8.56 -14.02
N ARG A 108 20.51 8.19 -14.06
CA ARG A 108 21.26 7.71 -12.91
C ARG A 108 22.73 8.13 -12.98
N PHE A 109 23.28 8.46 -11.82
CA PHE A 109 24.69 8.82 -11.64
C PHE A 109 25.22 8.15 -10.39
N ASN A 110 26.38 7.51 -10.49
CA ASN A 110 27.08 6.94 -9.35
C ASN A 110 28.56 7.28 -9.49
N GLY A 111 29.15 7.78 -8.41
CA GLY A 111 30.58 8.08 -8.35
C GLY A 111 31.23 7.37 -7.17
N LYS A 112 32.44 6.84 -7.36
CA LYS A 112 33.29 6.35 -6.29
C LYS A 112 34.70 6.93 -6.46
N TRP A 113 35.18 7.55 -5.40
CA TRP A 113 36.52 8.13 -5.38
C TRP A 113 37.37 7.48 -4.29
N LYS A 114 38.40 6.80 -4.69
CA LYS A 114 39.40 6.25 -3.79
C LYS A 114 40.40 7.36 -3.45
N LEU A 115 40.15 8.07 -2.34
CA LEU A 115 40.97 9.21 -1.90
C LEU A 115 42.37 8.78 -1.45
N THR A 116 42.46 7.65 -0.76
CA THR A 116 43.70 6.99 -0.33
C THR A 116 43.50 5.48 -0.41
N ASP A 117 44.53 4.69 -0.13
CA ASP A 117 44.38 3.23 -0.03
C ASP A 117 43.45 2.82 1.12
N ALA A 118 43.32 3.68 2.15
CA ALA A 118 42.52 3.43 3.32
C ALA A 118 41.13 4.09 3.30
N LEU A 119 40.88 5.03 2.37
CA LEU A 119 39.65 5.83 2.40
C LEU A 119 39.06 5.99 1.00
N SER A 120 37.81 5.65 0.85
CA SER A 120 37.02 5.98 -0.34
C SER A 120 35.68 6.62 0.03
N VAL A 121 35.18 7.47 -0.86
CA VAL A 121 33.86 8.05 -0.80
C VAL A 121 33.07 7.63 -2.01
N ARG A 122 31.76 7.46 -1.83
CA ARG A 122 30.85 7.16 -2.92
C ARG A 122 29.57 7.97 -2.80
N GLY A 123 28.97 8.27 -3.94
CA GLY A 123 27.67 8.91 -3.96
C GLY A 123 26.91 8.51 -5.20
N GLY A 124 25.62 8.52 -5.09
CA GLY A 124 24.74 8.15 -6.19
C GLY A 124 23.41 8.87 -6.13
N TRP A 125 22.85 9.10 -7.30
CA TRP A 125 21.48 9.58 -7.46
C TRP A 125 20.90 8.97 -8.72
N GLY A 126 19.61 8.62 -8.64
CA GLY A 126 18.89 8.15 -9.81
C GLY A 126 17.38 8.19 -9.63
N ILE A 127 16.71 8.27 -10.76
CA ILE A 127 15.26 8.14 -10.85
C ILE A 127 14.93 6.79 -11.46
N THR A 128 14.00 6.07 -10.81
CA THR A 128 13.36 4.89 -11.36
C THR A 128 11.87 5.11 -11.46
N GLU A 129 11.28 4.66 -12.55
CA GLU A 129 9.87 4.83 -12.80
C GLU A 129 9.15 3.49 -12.81
N LYS A 130 7.93 3.48 -12.26
CA LYS A 130 7.09 2.31 -12.17
C LYS A 130 5.84 2.51 -12.99
N LEU A 131 5.71 1.67 -14.01
CA LEU A 131 4.53 1.59 -14.85
C LEU A 131 3.28 1.24 -14.03
N PRO A 132 2.11 1.85 -14.29
CA PRO A 132 0.85 1.38 -13.73
C PRO A 132 0.57 -0.07 -14.11
N SER A 133 0.09 -0.85 -13.17
CA SER A 133 -0.35 -2.22 -13.45
C SER A 133 -1.66 -2.24 -14.23
N TYR A 134 -1.99 -3.38 -14.86
CA TYR A 134 -3.30 -3.57 -15.50
C TYR A 134 -4.46 -3.31 -14.54
N TYR A 135 -4.35 -3.70 -13.28
CA TYR A 135 -5.37 -3.44 -12.27
C TYR A 135 -5.65 -1.94 -12.07
N ILE A 136 -4.61 -1.11 -12.18
CA ILE A 136 -4.75 0.35 -12.08
C ILE A 136 -5.33 0.92 -13.37
N LEU A 137 -4.85 0.47 -14.54
CA LEU A 137 -5.30 0.99 -15.83
C LEU A 137 -6.70 0.49 -16.23
N TYR A 138 -7.02 -0.75 -15.85
CA TYR A 138 -8.26 -1.44 -16.18
C TYR A 138 -8.86 -2.10 -14.95
N PRO A 139 -9.31 -1.30 -13.95
CA PRO A 139 -9.93 -1.86 -12.76
C PRO A 139 -11.22 -2.59 -13.15
N LYS A 140 -11.62 -3.55 -12.31
CA LYS A 140 -12.91 -4.23 -12.47
C LYS A 140 -14.05 -3.22 -12.41
N PRO A 141 -15.01 -3.27 -13.36
CA PRO A 141 -16.26 -2.58 -13.16
C PRO A 141 -17.00 -3.28 -12.00
N GLU A 142 -17.55 -2.49 -11.11
CA GLU A 142 -18.42 -2.97 -10.05
C GLU A 142 -19.86 -2.56 -10.35
N TYR A 143 -20.81 -3.34 -9.86
CA TYR A 143 -22.24 -3.10 -10.06
C TYR A 143 -22.92 -3.11 -8.71
N ARG A 144 -23.80 -2.16 -8.49
CA ARG A 144 -24.63 -2.11 -7.30
C ARG A 144 -26.07 -2.46 -7.69
N ASP A 145 -26.52 -3.61 -7.23
CA ASP A 145 -27.90 -4.03 -7.40
C ASP A 145 -28.72 -3.51 -6.21
N ILE A 146 -29.61 -2.55 -6.47
CA ILE A 146 -30.48 -1.92 -5.48
C ILE A 146 -31.84 -2.61 -5.61
N GLN A 147 -32.30 -3.26 -4.55
CA GLN A 147 -33.60 -3.89 -4.54
C GLN A 147 -34.70 -2.81 -4.55
N THR A 148 -35.51 -2.82 -5.58
CA THR A 148 -36.63 -1.88 -5.79
C THR A 148 -37.97 -2.48 -5.47
N PHE A 149 -38.07 -3.82 -5.50
CA PHE A 149 -39.23 -4.58 -5.12
C PHE A 149 -38.83 -6.00 -4.70
N GLY A 150 -39.60 -6.60 -3.80
CA GLY A 150 -39.44 -8.01 -3.40
C GLY A 150 -40.70 -8.54 -2.76
N PHE A 151 -40.95 -9.82 -2.96
CA PHE A 151 -42.03 -10.53 -2.29
C PHE A 151 -41.65 -11.99 -2.06
N SER A 152 -42.20 -12.57 -0.99
CA SER A 152 -42.05 -13.98 -0.68
C SER A 152 -43.38 -14.68 -0.93
N TYR A 153 -43.33 -15.87 -1.56
CA TYR A 153 -44.48 -16.70 -1.82
C TYR A 153 -44.12 -18.18 -1.61
N GLY A 154 -44.84 -18.88 -0.73
CA GLY A 154 -44.49 -20.23 -0.34
C GLY A 154 -43.06 -20.34 0.15
N GLU A 155 -42.27 -21.21 -0.44
CA GLU A 155 -40.83 -21.35 -0.14
C GLU A 155 -39.92 -20.47 -1.03
N GLY A 156 -40.49 -19.69 -1.96
CA GLY A 156 -39.78 -18.85 -2.92
C GLY A 156 -39.80 -17.38 -2.56
N THR A 157 -38.77 -16.66 -2.96
CA THR A 157 -38.68 -15.19 -2.88
C THR A 157 -38.23 -14.65 -4.23
N SER A 158 -38.93 -13.64 -4.72
CA SER A 158 -38.59 -12.95 -5.97
C SER A 158 -38.24 -11.50 -5.70
N TYR A 159 -37.19 -11.01 -6.37
CA TYR A 159 -36.71 -9.67 -6.25
C TYR A 159 -36.58 -8.97 -7.59
N VAL A 160 -36.82 -7.66 -7.58
CA VAL A 160 -36.49 -6.78 -8.71
C VAL A 160 -35.40 -5.85 -8.27
N TYR A 161 -34.37 -5.74 -9.08
CA TYR A 161 -33.23 -4.88 -8.82
C TYR A 161 -33.12 -3.81 -9.90
N HIS A 162 -32.78 -2.60 -9.46
CA HIS A 162 -32.20 -1.58 -10.31
C HIS A 162 -30.69 -1.68 -10.21
N THR A 163 -30.02 -1.97 -11.31
CA THR A 163 -28.56 -2.08 -11.34
C THR A 163 -27.95 -0.76 -11.72
N GLN A 164 -27.15 -0.22 -10.83
CA GLN A 164 -26.31 0.93 -11.12
C GLN A 164 -24.87 0.45 -11.40
N PRO A 165 -24.30 0.81 -12.57
CA PRO A 165 -22.90 0.57 -12.81
C PRO A 165 -22.05 1.38 -11.82
N TYR A 166 -21.20 0.70 -11.08
CA TYR A 166 -20.20 1.30 -10.23
C TYR A 166 -18.92 1.40 -11.04
N THR A 167 -18.73 2.53 -11.72
CA THR A 167 -17.56 2.69 -12.59
C THR A 167 -16.39 3.27 -11.84
N VAL A 168 -15.21 2.66 -12.02
CA VAL A 168 -13.97 3.34 -11.66
C VAL A 168 -13.75 4.47 -12.65
N GLN A 169 -13.69 5.70 -12.14
CA GLN A 169 -13.42 6.87 -12.97
C GLN A 169 -11.98 6.82 -13.46
N TYR A 170 -11.82 6.77 -14.76
CA TYR A 170 -10.52 6.74 -15.40
C TYR A 170 -9.85 8.12 -15.33
N ASN A 171 -8.57 8.14 -14.97
CA ASN A 171 -7.77 9.37 -14.93
C ASN A 171 -6.73 9.35 -16.07
N PRO A 172 -6.99 10.07 -17.20
CA PRO A 172 -6.03 10.16 -18.30
C PRO A 172 -4.74 10.91 -17.93
N GLU A 173 -4.78 11.70 -16.86
CA GLU A 173 -3.63 12.47 -16.36
C GLU A 173 -2.82 11.72 -15.30
N LEU A 174 -3.10 10.44 -15.09
CA LEU A 174 -2.37 9.60 -14.14
C LEU A 174 -0.88 9.61 -14.46
N LYS A 175 -0.07 10.07 -13.51
CA LYS A 175 1.38 10.11 -13.61
C LYS A 175 1.97 8.76 -13.26
N TRP A 176 3.15 8.47 -13.79
CA TRP A 176 3.90 7.31 -13.34
C TRP A 176 4.47 7.55 -11.95
N GLN A 177 4.42 6.52 -11.12
CA GLN A 177 5.13 6.55 -9.85
C GLN A 177 6.62 6.62 -10.12
N ARG A 178 7.31 7.54 -9.48
CA ARG A 178 8.76 7.73 -9.58
C ARG A 178 9.41 7.55 -8.22
N ASN A 179 10.60 6.96 -8.21
CA ASN A 179 11.43 6.91 -7.03
C ASN A 179 12.73 7.66 -7.32
N SER A 180 13.01 8.70 -6.56
CA SER A 180 14.30 9.36 -6.53
C SER A 180 15.10 8.77 -5.37
N ASN A 181 16.22 8.16 -5.69
CA ASN A 181 17.10 7.54 -4.72
C ASN A 181 18.41 8.32 -4.69
N SER A 182 18.81 8.80 -3.52
CA SER A 182 20.07 9.50 -3.28
C SER A 182 20.82 8.79 -2.18
N GLU A 183 22.09 8.57 -2.37
CA GLU A 183 22.97 8.01 -1.34
C GLU A 183 24.33 8.70 -1.33
N PHE A 184 24.95 8.75 -0.14
CA PHE A 184 26.32 9.13 0.05
C PHE A 184 26.97 8.20 1.08
N GLY A 185 28.16 7.68 0.78
CA GLY A 185 28.83 6.71 1.62
C GLY A 185 30.32 7.00 1.77
N ILE A 186 30.84 6.57 2.90
CA ILE A 186 32.28 6.58 3.24
C ILE A 186 32.68 5.14 3.55
N GLU A 187 33.74 4.69 2.94
CA GLU A 187 34.38 3.40 3.21
C GLU A 187 35.82 3.66 3.69
N ALA A 188 36.18 3.11 4.83
CA ALA A 188 37.51 3.26 5.40
C ALA A 188 38.06 1.90 5.86
N GLU A 189 39.32 1.65 5.56
CA GLU A 189 40.07 0.49 6.05
C GLU A 189 41.38 0.93 6.68
N LEU A 190 41.52 0.73 7.99
CA LEU A 190 42.69 1.13 8.73
C LEU A 190 43.07 0.10 9.78
N LYS A 191 44.28 -0.44 9.71
CA LYS A 191 44.82 -1.40 10.69
C LYS A 191 43.90 -2.60 10.93
N GLY A 192 43.20 -3.06 9.88
CA GLY A 192 42.26 -4.19 9.93
C GLY A 192 40.84 -3.85 10.37
N PHE A 193 40.55 -2.60 10.76
CA PHE A 193 39.20 -2.11 10.89
C PHE A 193 38.65 -1.75 9.53
N LYS A 194 37.42 -2.16 9.24
CA LYS A 194 36.70 -1.78 8.03
C LYS A 194 35.40 -1.12 8.40
N LEU A 195 35.22 0.12 7.97
CA LEU A 195 34.00 0.89 8.17
C LEU A 195 33.34 1.17 6.83
N SER A 196 32.05 0.88 6.74
CA SER A 196 31.17 1.43 5.70
C SER A 196 30.06 2.19 6.39
N LEU A 197 29.91 3.48 6.07
CA LEU A 197 28.84 4.33 6.53
C LEU A 197 28.13 4.93 5.32
N VAL A 198 26.83 4.72 5.20
CA VAL A 198 26.02 5.21 4.08
C VAL A 198 24.82 5.96 4.62
N GLY A 199 24.63 7.19 4.18
CA GLY A 199 23.40 7.95 4.35
C GLY A 199 22.57 7.88 3.06
N PHE A 200 21.26 7.83 3.19
CA PHE A 200 20.36 7.82 2.04
C PHE A 200 19.15 8.71 2.24
N TRP A 201 18.61 9.20 1.12
CA TRP A 201 17.34 9.90 1.05
C TRP A 201 16.58 9.44 -0.20
N ASN A 202 15.47 8.79 0.01
CA ASN A 202 14.61 8.25 -1.04
C ASN A 202 13.25 8.91 -0.98
N ILE A 203 12.75 9.32 -2.16
CA ILE A 203 11.42 9.92 -2.31
C ILE A 203 10.65 9.07 -3.31
N THR A 204 9.53 8.50 -2.89
CA THR A 204 8.55 7.93 -3.82
C THR A 204 7.54 9.02 -4.15
N MET A 205 7.56 9.49 -5.39
CA MET A 205 6.69 10.53 -5.93
C MET A 205 5.54 9.90 -6.71
N ASP A 206 4.38 10.54 -6.67
CA ASP A 206 3.20 10.14 -7.42
C ASP A 206 2.80 8.65 -7.22
N PRO A 207 2.81 8.06 -5.99
CA PRO A 207 2.38 6.68 -5.80
C PRO A 207 0.93 6.50 -6.23
N TYR A 208 0.59 5.33 -6.78
CA TYR A 208 -0.78 5.07 -7.22
C TYR A 208 -1.73 4.94 -6.05
N ASN A 209 -2.89 5.58 -6.18
CA ASN A 209 -3.95 5.58 -5.18
C ASN A 209 -5.33 5.56 -5.86
N PHE A 210 -6.35 5.15 -5.09
CA PHE A 210 -7.75 5.24 -5.48
C PHE A 210 -8.50 6.08 -4.43
N LEU A 211 -9.26 7.05 -4.90
CA LEU A 211 -10.12 7.87 -4.06
C LEU A 211 -11.57 7.42 -4.24
N ASN A 212 -12.26 7.19 -3.14
CA ASN A 212 -13.70 7.05 -3.19
C ASN A 212 -14.31 8.43 -3.51
N VAL A 213 -15.22 8.45 -4.46
CA VAL A 213 -16.06 9.59 -4.80
C VAL A 213 -17.52 9.16 -4.75
N TYR A 214 -18.40 10.10 -4.50
CA TYR A 214 -19.83 9.86 -4.43
C TYR A 214 -20.55 10.88 -5.29
N GLU A 215 -21.65 10.44 -5.90
CA GLU A 215 -22.51 11.29 -6.71
C GLU A 215 -23.96 11.09 -6.26
N PRO A 216 -24.81 12.14 -6.26
CA PRO A 216 -26.23 11.98 -5.99
C PRO A 216 -26.87 11.00 -6.97
N TYR A 217 -27.76 10.20 -6.45
CA TYR A 217 -28.40 9.16 -7.23
C TYR A 217 -29.85 8.92 -6.78
N SER A 218 -30.75 8.82 -7.75
CA SER A 218 -32.17 8.57 -7.51
C SER A 218 -32.58 7.23 -8.12
N TYR A 219 -33.48 6.52 -7.46
CA TYR A 219 -34.05 5.27 -7.91
C TYR A 219 -35.47 5.11 -7.41
N ASP A 220 -36.30 4.38 -8.17
CA ASP A 220 -37.70 4.18 -7.86
C ASP A 220 -37.88 2.91 -7.04
N ILE A 221 -38.58 3.01 -5.92
CA ILE A 221 -39.09 1.90 -5.17
C ILE A 221 -40.48 1.58 -5.73
N LEU A 222 -40.65 0.34 -6.17
CA LEU A 222 -41.85 -0.11 -6.85
C LEU A 222 -42.89 -0.65 -5.86
N GLN A 223 -44.14 -0.54 -6.20
CA GLN A 223 -45.28 -1.19 -5.52
C GLN A 223 -46.21 -1.84 -6.52
N ARG A 224 -47.02 -2.77 -6.03
CA ARG A 224 -48.11 -3.38 -6.79
C ARG A 224 -49.11 -2.31 -7.18
N PRO A 225 -49.78 -2.47 -8.34
CA PRO A 225 -50.91 -1.62 -8.70
C PRO A 225 -52.01 -1.69 -7.65
N ASP A 226 -52.71 -0.60 -7.45
CA ASP A 226 -53.83 -0.56 -6.51
C ASP A 226 -54.88 -1.61 -6.86
N GLY A 227 -55.35 -2.35 -5.83
CA GLY A 227 -56.34 -3.41 -6.00
C GLY A 227 -55.79 -4.72 -6.58
N PHE A 228 -54.50 -4.79 -6.94
CA PHE A 228 -53.92 -6.02 -7.46
C PHE A 228 -53.77 -7.06 -6.36
N GLN A 229 -54.46 -8.18 -6.53
CA GLN A 229 -54.37 -9.35 -5.64
C GLN A 229 -53.15 -10.18 -6.05
N MET A 230 -52.32 -10.53 -5.08
CA MET A 230 -51.15 -11.36 -5.36
C MET A 230 -51.58 -12.79 -5.66
N PRO A 231 -51.37 -13.28 -6.87
CA PRO A 231 -51.78 -14.63 -7.22
C PRO A 231 -50.85 -15.70 -6.66
N GLU A 232 -51.26 -16.97 -6.73
CA GLU A 232 -50.35 -18.09 -6.55
C GLU A 232 -49.31 -18.10 -7.69
N ASN A 233 -48.04 -18.33 -7.35
CA ASN A 233 -46.93 -18.34 -8.31
C ASN A 233 -46.82 -17.08 -9.19
N PRO A 234 -46.66 -15.89 -8.60
CA PRO A 234 -46.57 -14.66 -9.37
C PRO A 234 -45.38 -14.66 -10.32
N GLN A 235 -45.58 -14.15 -11.51
CA GLN A 235 -44.53 -13.98 -12.52
C GLN A 235 -44.16 -12.51 -12.64
N ILE A 236 -42.88 -12.26 -12.86
CA ILE A 236 -42.32 -10.92 -13.09
C ILE A 236 -41.77 -10.83 -14.50
N LYS A 237 -42.08 -9.74 -15.17
CA LYS A 237 -41.48 -9.37 -16.45
C LYS A 237 -40.84 -8.00 -16.31
N VAL A 238 -39.61 -7.88 -16.74
CA VAL A 238 -38.83 -6.62 -16.72
C VAL A 238 -38.44 -6.28 -18.14
N ASP A 239 -38.71 -5.05 -18.54
CA ASP A 239 -38.13 -4.45 -19.73
C ASP A 239 -36.83 -3.73 -19.33
N SER A 240 -35.69 -4.27 -19.71
CA SER A 240 -34.38 -3.73 -19.38
C SER A 240 -34.05 -2.40 -20.07
N GLN A 241 -34.79 -2.02 -21.11
CA GLN A 241 -34.59 -0.74 -21.81
C GLN A 241 -35.34 0.41 -21.15
N THR A 242 -36.58 0.15 -20.74
CA THR A 242 -37.46 1.18 -20.14
C THR A 242 -37.47 1.12 -18.61
N GLY A 243 -36.99 0.04 -18.00
CA GLY A 243 -37.07 -0.19 -16.55
C GLY A 243 -38.48 -0.56 -16.08
N MET A 244 -39.44 -0.72 -16.97
CA MET A 244 -40.80 -1.08 -16.60
C MET A 244 -40.91 -2.54 -16.14
N VAL A 245 -41.65 -2.73 -15.06
CA VAL A 245 -41.87 -4.04 -14.41
C VAL A 245 -43.36 -4.35 -14.38
N TRP A 246 -43.70 -5.58 -14.72
CA TRP A 246 -45.07 -6.09 -14.68
C TRP A 246 -45.16 -7.35 -13.84
N LEU A 247 -46.32 -7.54 -13.21
CA LEU A 247 -46.71 -8.73 -12.48
C LEU A 247 -47.89 -9.41 -13.15
N ARG A 248 -47.93 -10.74 -13.13
CA ARG A 248 -49.14 -11.50 -13.42
C ARG A 248 -49.22 -12.78 -12.61
N GLY A 249 -50.41 -13.34 -12.46
CA GLY A 249 -50.63 -14.68 -11.96
C GLY A 249 -50.32 -15.75 -13.02
N SER A 250 -50.09 -16.99 -12.58
CA SER A 250 -49.87 -18.13 -13.50
C SER A 250 -51.06 -18.39 -14.41
N ASP A 251 -52.28 -18.11 -13.94
CA ASP A 251 -53.54 -18.37 -14.63
C ASP A 251 -54.13 -17.12 -15.28
N GLU A 252 -53.43 -15.99 -15.26
CA GLU A 252 -53.88 -14.73 -15.83
C GLU A 252 -53.13 -14.41 -17.12
N GLU A 253 -53.90 -13.98 -18.14
CA GLU A 253 -53.29 -13.49 -19.38
C GLU A 253 -52.79 -12.05 -19.27
N TYR A 254 -53.35 -11.28 -18.34
CA TYR A 254 -53.05 -9.85 -18.19
C TYR A 254 -51.84 -9.58 -17.32
N TRP A 255 -50.92 -8.79 -17.85
CA TRP A 255 -49.77 -8.23 -17.12
C TRP A 255 -50.12 -6.89 -16.53
N ALA A 256 -50.12 -6.79 -15.20
CA ALA A 256 -50.34 -5.53 -14.48
C ALA A 256 -49.01 -4.76 -14.33
N PRO A 257 -48.92 -3.53 -14.82
CA PRO A 257 -47.71 -2.73 -14.65
C PRO A 257 -47.55 -2.33 -13.19
N MET A 258 -46.35 -2.44 -12.64
CA MET A 258 -46.05 -1.92 -11.33
C MET A 258 -45.99 -0.39 -11.33
N THR A 259 -46.32 0.22 -10.21
CA THR A 259 -46.29 1.66 -10.02
C THR A 259 -45.15 2.06 -9.09
N VAL A 260 -44.70 3.29 -9.23
CA VAL A 260 -43.70 3.86 -8.33
C VAL A 260 -44.36 4.22 -7.00
N LYS A 261 -43.86 3.64 -5.91
CA LYS A 261 -44.29 3.97 -4.56
C LYS A 261 -43.67 5.30 -4.11
N VAL A 262 -42.37 5.40 -4.31
CA VAL A 262 -41.56 6.58 -3.97
C VAL A 262 -40.28 6.55 -4.78
N THR A 263 -39.84 7.72 -5.24
CA THR A 263 -38.49 7.90 -5.73
C THR A 263 -37.58 8.27 -4.54
N ASP A 264 -36.68 7.36 -4.20
CA ASP A 264 -35.72 7.56 -3.14
C ASP A 264 -34.43 8.18 -3.66
N ARG A 265 -33.70 8.90 -2.82
CA ARG A 265 -32.46 9.57 -3.15
C ARG A 265 -31.34 9.09 -2.24
N THR A 266 -30.20 8.83 -2.79
CA THR A 266 -29.01 8.37 -2.07
C THR A 266 -27.76 8.86 -2.79
N PHE A 267 -26.61 8.35 -2.38
CA PHE A 267 -25.35 8.56 -3.06
C PHE A 267 -24.82 7.27 -3.67
N ALA A 268 -24.44 7.34 -4.92
CA ALA A 268 -23.73 6.28 -5.62
C ALA A 268 -22.24 6.44 -5.39
N LYS A 269 -21.61 5.38 -4.90
CA LYS A 269 -20.17 5.33 -4.73
C LYS A 269 -19.50 5.01 -6.07
N SER A 270 -18.44 5.73 -6.40
CA SER A 270 -17.49 5.33 -7.43
C SER A 270 -16.05 5.47 -6.91
N THR A 271 -15.09 5.07 -7.72
CA THR A 271 -13.66 5.17 -7.36
C THR A 271 -12.94 5.92 -8.47
N LYS A 272 -12.13 6.90 -8.10
CA LYS A 272 -11.29 7.65 -9.04
C LYS A 272 -9.83 7.21 -8.90
N GLN A 273 -9.20 6.88 -10.03
CA GLN A 273 -7.76 6.69 -10.07
C GLN A 273 -7.04 8.00 -9.80
N ASN A 274 -6.00 7.95 -9.00
CA ASN A 274 -5.22 9.13 -8.65
C ASN A 274 -3.77 8.79 -8.31
N ASN A 275 -2.95 9.83 -8.19
CA ASN A 275 -1.64 9.75 -7.58
C ASN A 275 -1.74 10.22 -6.13
N GLY A 276 -1.13 9.47 -5.22
CA GLY A 276 -1.06 9.83 -3.81
C GLY A 276 0.08 10.81 -3.52
N ALA A 277 0.18 11.22 -2.26
CA ALA A 277 1.23 12.10 -1.80
C ALA A 277 2.59 11.41 -1.70
N ASP A 278 3.65 12.17 -1.77
CA ASP A 278 5.03 11.69 -1.73
C ASP A 278 5.37 10.98 -0.41
N ILE A 279 6.14 9.91 -0.52
CA ILE A 279 6.66 9.16 0.63
C ILE A 279 8.16 9.43 0.74
N HIS A 280 8.57 10.04 1.84
CA HIS A 280 9.97 10.33 2.13
C HIS A 280 10.56 9.27 3.04
N ARG A 281 11.74 8.79 2.71
CA ARG A 281 12.54 7.88 3.53
C ARG A 281 13.96 8.40 3.60
N ALA A 282 14.50 8.53 4.81
CA ALA A 282 15.89 8.87 5.03
C ALA A 282 16.48 7.94 6.07
N GLY A 283 17.78 7.76 6.03
CA GLY A 283 18.43 6.92 7.02
C GLY A 283 19.93 6.88 6.88
N ALA A 284 20.54 6.10 7.76
CA ALA A 284 21.95 5.80 7.73
C ALA A 284 22.17 4.32 8.06
N GLU A 285 23.07 3.71 7.32
CA GLU A 285 23.50 2.33 7.51
C GLU A 285 24.98 2.30 7.82
N MET A 286 25.38 1.51 8.80
CA MET A 286 26.76 1.35 9.21
C MET A 286 27.13 -0.13 9.27
N VAL A 287 28.27 -0.46 8.71
CA VAL A 287 28.94 -1.74 8.89
C VAL A 287 30.32 -1.46 9.43
N LEU A 288 30.66 -2.04 10.58
CA LEU A 288 31.97 -1.95 11.19
C LEU A 288 32.51 -3.37 11.44
N GLU A 289 33.58 -3.71 10.75
CA GLU A 289 34.32 -4.97 10.98
C GLU A 289 35.58 -4.65 11.79
N PHE A 290 35.78 -5.39 12.86
CA PHE A 290 36.96 -5.30 13.72
C PHE A 290 38.07 -6.22 13.22
N PRO A 291 39.33 -5.89 13.45
CA PRO A 291 40.44 -6.81 13.15
C PRO A 291 40.27 -8.12 13.90
N GLU A 292 40.73 -9.19 13.30
CA GLU A 292 40.69 -10.51 13.91
C GLU A 292 41.40 -10.50 15.28
N ILE A 293 40.73 -10.99 16.29
CA ILE A 293 41.30 -11.28 17.60
C ILE A 293 42.08 -12.61 17.46
N ARG A 294 43.36 -12.51 17.06
CA ARG A 294 44.20 -13.64 16.68
C ARG A 294 44.22 -14.79 17.66
N PRO A 295 44.36 -14.59 19.01
CA PRO A 295 44.36 -15.68 19.96
C PRO A 295 43.07 -16.52 19.95
N LEU A 296 41.94 -15.87 19.69
CA LEU A 296 40.61 -16.48 19.62
C LEU A 296 40.18 -16.84 18.20
N ARG A 297 40.93 -16.40 17.19
CA ARG A 297 40.57 -16.51 15.78
C ARG A 297 39.13 -16.04 15.52
N THR A 298 38.80 -14.92 16.14
CA THR A 298 37.45 -14.38 16.17
C THR A 298 37.42 -13.03 15.46
N THR A 299 36.52 -12.88 14.50
CA THR A 299 36.16 -11.61 13.90
C THR A 299 34.85 -11.11 14.49
N ILE A 300 34.76 -9.82 14.73
CA ILE A 300 33.57 -9.16 15.24
C ILE A 300 33.09 -8.17 14.17
N ARG A 301 31.79 -8.16 13.92
CA ARG A 301 31.13 -7.25 13.00
C ARG A 301 29.90 -6.63 13.66
N LEU A 302 29.77 -5.32 13.55
CA LEU A 302 28.61 -4.56 13.95
C LEU A 302 27.92 -4.00 12.71
N ASP A 303 26.65 -4.35 12.52
CA ASP A 303 25.76 -3.78 11.52
C ASP A 303 24.71 -2.94 12.24
N ALA A 304 24.45 -1.72 11.80
CA ALA A 304 23.40 -0.88 12.34
C ALA A 304 22.68 -0.12 11.21
N ALA A 305 21.38 0.04 11.35
CA ALA A 305 20.57 0.79 10.41
C ALA A 305 19.54 1.67 11.16
N TYR A 306 19.59 2.97 10.88
CA TYR A 306 18.56 3.90 11.28
C TYR A 306 17.71 4.26 10.07
N THR A 307 16.39 4.22 10.22
CA THR A 307 15.43 4.61 9.17
C THR A 307 14.39 5.57 9.72
N TRP A 308 14.15 6.62 8.98
CA TRP A 308 13.03 7.54 9.14
C TRP A 308 12.14 7.47 7.90
N THR A 309 10.84 7.38 8.10
CA THR A 309 9.85 7.41 7.00
C THR A 309 8.74 8.37 7.36
N ARG A 310 8.35 9.19 6.40
CA ARG A 310 7.20 10.09 6.52
C ARG A 310 6.39 10.06 5.24
N TYR A 311 5.08 9.93 5.39
CA TYR A 311 4.13 10.27 4.35
C TYR A 311 3.00 11.10 4.94
N LEU A 312 2.38 11.93 4.11
CA LEU A 312 1.20 12.71 4.45
C LEU A 312 0.36 12.81 3.18
N ASN A 313 -0.81 12.18 3.18
CA ASN A 313 -1.75 12.29 2.09
C ASN A 313 -2.56 13.59 2.28
N ASP A 314 -2.45 14.51 1.33
CA ASP A 314 -3.15 15.80 1.31
C ASP A 314 -4.49 15.73 0.56
N GLN A 315 -4.89 14.55 0.12
CA GLN A 315 -6.12 14.34 -0.63
C GLN A 315 -7.30 14.11 0.31
N LEU A 316 -8.44 14.67 -0.07
CA LEU A 316 -9.68 14.48 0.65
C LEU A 316 -10.31 13.15 0.28
N SER A 317 -10.85 12.45 1.26
CA SER A 317 -11.61 11.21 1.10
C SER A 317 -13.08 11.43 1.42
N TYR A 318 -13.92 10.80 0.63
CA TYR A 318 -15.37 10.88 0.77
C TYR A 318 -15.85 9.69 1.59
N TYR A 319 -16.74 9.94 2.53
CA TYR A 319 -17.37 8.91 3.33
C TYR A 319 -18.86 9.17 3.47
N TYR A 320 -19.65 8.24 2.98
CA TYR A 320 -21.10 8.23 3.16
C TYR A 320 -21.45 7.23 4.26
N GLN A 321 -21.94 7.77 5.36
CA GLN A 321 -22.53 6.95 6.42
C GLN A 321 -23.89 6.49 5.93
N ASN A 322 -23.94 5.33 5.31
CA ASN A 322 -25.19 4.72 4.87
C ASN A 322 -26.02 4.42 6.13
N GLY A 323 -26.95 5.31 6.42
CA GLY A 323 -27.72 5.27 7.66
C GLY A 323 -28.54 4.00 7.75
N TRP A 324 -28.22 3.28 8.74
CA TRP A 324 -28.99 2.14 9.21
C TRP A 324 -30.32 2.60 9.78
N SER A 325 -31.23 3.11 9.29
CA SER A 325 -32.48 3.67 9.73
C SER A 325 -32.44 5.20 9.84
N HIS A 326 -32.67 5.82 8.73
CA HIS A 326 -33.00 7.24 8.63
C HIS A 326 -34.13 7.68 9.58
N THR A 327 -34.98 6.76 10.00
CA THR A 327 -36.13 7.01 10.88
C THR A 327 -35.77 7.14 12.36
N SER A 328 -34.62 6.64 12.79
CA SER A 328 -34.18 6.68 14.19
C SER A 328 -33.13 7.75 14.49
N LEU A 329 -32.61 8.44 13.48
CA LEU A 329 -31.68 9.54 13.66
C LEU A 329 -32.43 10.86 13.76
N PRO A 330 -32.27 11.64 14.84
CA PRO A 330 -32.87 12.97 14.98
C PRO A 330 -32.23 13.97 13.99
N ASP A 331 -31.05 13.66 13.49
CA ASP A 331 -30.35 14.46 12.49
C ASP A 331 -30.62 13.96 11.07
N ARG A 332 -30.38 14.80 10.10
CA ARG A 332 -30.49 14.50 8.66
C ARG A 332 -29.15 14.21 8.00
N SER A 333 -28.13 13.86 8.75
CA SER A 333 -26.77 13.66 8.24
C SER A 333 -26.63 12.50 7.26
N TYR A 334 -27.63 11.61 7.18
CA TYR A 334 -27.74 10.61 6.12
C TYR A 334 -27.96 11.22 4.70
N GLN A 335 -28.34 12.49 4.64
CA GLN A 335 -28.51 13.25 3.38
C GLN A 335 -27.20 13.86 2.90
N TYR A 336 -26.08 13.55 3.56
CA TYR A 336 -24.80 14.16 3.28
C TYR A 336 -23.69 13.13 3.16
N VAL A 337 -22.73 13.42 2.28
CA VAL A 337 -21.44 12.73 2.23
C VAL A 337 -20.41 13.61 2.92
N GLY A 338 -19.79 13.15 3.97
CA GLY A 338 -18.68 13.84 4.60
C GLY A 338 -17.41 13.74 3.75
N ILE A 339 -16.63 14.82 3.70
CA ILE A 339 -15.38 14.93 2.95
C ILE A 339 -14.27 15.23 3.96
N TYR A 340 -13.33 14.29 4.14
CA TYR A 340 -12.38 14.27 5.24
C TYR A 340 -10.94 14.33 4.78
N ALA A 341 -10.11 14.96 5.59
CA ALA A 341 -8.66 14.94 5.46
C ALA A 341 -8.07 13.73 6.22
N ASN A 342 -8.50 12.53 5.88
CA ASN A 342 -8.01 11.29 6.48
C ASN A 342 -7.88 10.16 5.45
N GLY A 343 -7.29 9.05 5.86
CA GLY A 343 -6.93 7.96 4.96
C GLY A 343 -8.09 7.15 4.37
N GLY A 344 -9.35 7.45 4.67
CA GLY A 344 -10.44 6.66 4.12
C GLY A 344 -11.84 7.06 4.58
N GLY A 345 -11.99 8.09 5.42
CA GLY A 345 -13.30 8.54 5.90
C GLY A 345 -13.99 7.60 6.88
N VAL A 346 -13.33 6.51 7.30
CA VAL A 346 -13.83 5.55 8.29
C VAL A 346 -13.04 5.64 9.58
N THR A 347 -13.63 5.23 10.68
CA THR A 347 -13.01 5.31 12.02
C THR A 347 -11.72 4.51 12.18
N THR A 348 -11.51 3.50 11.34
CA THR A 348 -10.28 2.67 11.33
C THR A 348 -9.13 3.29 10.55
N HIS A 349 -9.40 4.28 9.67
CA HIS A 349 -8.43 4.94 8.81
C HIS A 349 -8.41 6.45 9.05
N VAL A 350 -8.40 6.84 10.30
CA VAL A 350 -8.49 8.25 10.72
C VAL A 350 -7.26 9.08 10.40
N ALA A 351 -6.12 8.44 10.21
CA ALA A 351 -4.86 9.11 9.88
C ALA A 351 -4.72 9.31 8.37
N ASN A 352 -4.23 10.48 7.96
CA ASN A 352 -3.84 10.73 6.58
C ASN A 352 -2.32 10.67 6.36
N GLY A 353 -1.57 10.36 7.41
CA GLY A 353 -0.14 10.23 7.33
C GLY A 353 0.46 9.50 8.52
N LYS A 354 1.75 9.23 8.43
CA LYS A 354 2.52 8.58 9.50
C LYS A 354 3.98 8.98 9.42
N VAL A 355 4.59 9.13 10.59
CA VAL A 355 6.04 9.24 10.76
C VAL A 355 6.51 8.01 11.53
N THR A 356 7.60 7.39 11.09
CA THR A 356 8.21 6.25 11.78
C THR A 356 9.72 6.45 11.91
N HIS A 357 10.28 5.95 13.01
CA HIS A 357 11.71 5.90 13.30
C HIS A 357 12.07 4.51 13.79
N ASN A 358 13.06 3.90 13.18
CA ASN A 358 13.57 2.59 13.60
C ASN A 358 15.10 2.65 13.67
N LEU A 359 15.66 2.02 14.68
CA LEU A 359 17.09 1.74 14.80
C LEU A 359 17.27 0.29 15.20
N ASP A 360 17.83 -0.47 14.30
CA ASP A 360 18.19 -1.87 14.51
C ASP A 360 19.71 -2.03 14.43
N ALA A 361 20.27 -2.95 15.21
CA ALA A 361 21.67 -3.29 15.17
C ALA A 361 21.91 -4.78 15.39
N ASN A 362 22.96 -5.31 14.79
CA ASN A 362 23.39 -6.68 14.94
C ASN A 362 24.88 -6.71 15.29
N LEU A 363 25.24 -7.43 16.34
CA LEU A 363 26.61 -7.73 16.65
C LEU A 363 26.88 -9.20 16.38
N THR A 364 27.79 -9.47 15.45
CA THR A 364 28.13 -10.85 15.04
C THR A 364 29.58 -11.14 15.39
N ALA A 365 29.82 -12.23 16.11
CA ALA A 365 31.14 -12.78 16.38
C ALA A 365 31.29 -14.14 15.65
N ILE A 366 32.33 -14.29 14.86
CA ILE A 366 32.64 -15.50 14.11
C ILE A 366 34.01 -16.02 14.54
N THR A 367 34.02 -17.18 15.15
CA THR A 367 35.25 -17.89 15.55
C THR A 367 35.52 -19.05 14.61
N HIS A 368 36.67 -19.06 14.00
CA HIS A 368 37.08 -20.13 13.09
C HIS A 368 38.23 -20.93 13.70
N ILE A 369 38.02 -22.22 13.97
CA ILE A 369 39.00 -23.14 14.54
C ILE A 369 39.39 -24.16 13.47
N PRO A 370 40.41 -23.87 12.62
CA PRO A 370 40.76 -24.72 11.48
C PRO A 370 41.19 -26.15 11.89
N GLN A 371 41.90 -26.27 13.01
CA GLN A 371 42.35 -27.60 13.50
C GLN A 371 41.19 -28.50 13.81
N ALA A 372 40.08 -27.95 14.28
CA ALA A 372 38.85 -28.68 14.54
C ALA A 372 37.89 -28.66 13.36
N ARG A 373 38.21 -27.97 12.26
CA ARG A 373 37.28 -27.70 11.14
C ARG A 373 35.91 -27.20 11.66
N LEU A 374 35.95 -26.20 12.59
CA LEU A 374 34.78 -25.72 13.32
C LEU A 374 34.63 -24.22 13.12
N ILE A 375 33.41 -23.81 12.84
CA ILE A 375 33.02 -22.41 12.77
C ILE A 375 31.90 -22.17 13.79
N ILE A 376 32.12 -21.20 14.68
CA ILE A 376 31.13 -20.79 15.68
C ILE A 376 30.71 -19.36 15.35
N THR A 377 29.42 -19.15 15.14
CA THR A 377 28.86 -17.84 14.91
C THR A 377 27.88 -17.52 16.03
N CYS A 378 28.13 -16.42 16.74
CA CYS A 378 27.19 -15.84 17.70
C CYS A 378 26.71 -14.49 17.15
N ARG A 379 25.39 -14.31 17.10
CA ARG A 379 24.78 -13.06 16.64
C ARG A 379 23.78 -12.53 17.65
N LEU A 380 23.99 -11.31 18.08
CA LEU A 380 23.06 -10.55 18.91
C LEU A 380 22.26 -9.62 17.99
N GLU A 381 20.96 -9.81 17.93
CA GLU A 381 20.02 -8.98 17.18
C GLU A 381 19.32 -8.03 18.13
N MET A 382 19.38 -6.73 17.86
CA MET A 382 18.90 -5.68 18.74
C MET A 382 17.96 -4.76 17.97
N SER A 383 16.77 -4.54 18.50
CA SER A 383 15.90 -3.42 18.11
C SER A 383 16.03 -2.34 19.19
N LEU A 384 16.68 -1.24 18.87
CA LEU A 384 17.06 -0.20 19.83
C LEU A 384 16.06 0.94 19.89
N LEU A 385 15.37 1.23 18.76
CA LEU A 385 14.37 2.28 18.67
C LEU A 385 13.24 1.83 17.73
N ARG A 386 12.03 1.92 18.22
CA ARG A 386 10.78 1.78 17.45
C ARG A 386 9.85 2.89 17.86
N ARG A 387 9.65 3.87 16.99
CA ARG A 387 8.77 5.00 17.24
C ARG A 387 7.89 5.26 16.04
N SER A 388 6.62 5.56 16.29
CA SER A 388 5.71 5.98 15.24
C SER A 388 4.68 6.96 15.76
N ARG A 389 4.18 7.81 14.87
CA ARG A 389 3.09 8.73 15.16
C ARG A 389 2.22 8.89 13.91
N ASN A 390 0.92 8.73 14.08
CA ASN A 390 -0.05 9.03 13.03
C ASN A 390 -0.25 10.53 12.90
N LEU A 391 -0.60 10.98 11.69
CA LEU A 391 -0.86 12.37 11.36
C LEU A 391 -2.31 12.53 10.88
N SER A 392 -2.91 13.67 11.16
CA SER A 392 -4.17 14.11 10.58
C SER A 392 -4.05 15.61 10.30
N VAL A 393 -3.56 15.95 9.11
CA VAL A 393 -3.24 17.34 8.73
C VAL A 393 -3.70 17.58 7.30
N TYR A 394 -4.40 18.70 7.09
CA TYR A 394 -4.79 19.17 5.78
C TYR A 394 -4.57 20.69 5.71
N ASN A 395 -3.86 21.16 4.68
CA ASN A 395 -3.48 22.57 4.53
C ASN A 395 -2.84 23.17 5.81
N GLY A 396 -1.98 22.37 6.48
CA GLY A 396 -1.30 22.78 7.71
C GLY A 396 -2.13 22.71 9.00
N ASN A 397 -3.43 22.41 8.91
CA ASN A 397 -4.34 22.36 10.06
C ASN A 397 -4.68 20.92 10.46
N PRO A 398 -4.78 20.60 11.76
CA PRO A 398 -5.28 19.32 12.21
C PRO A 398 -6.81 19.23 12.03
N TYR A 399 -7.30 18.05 11.66
CA TYR A 399 -8.73 17.75 11.52
C TYR A 399 -9.20 16.60 12.40
N ALA A 400 -8.33 16.02 13.23
CA ALA A 400 -8.69 15.05 14.22
C ALA A 400 -8.11 15.44 15.58
N PHE A 401 -8.93 15.28 16.62
CA PHE A 401 -8.64 15.77 17.96
C PHE A 401 -9.00 14.71 19.00
N THR A 402 -8.24 14.66 20.08
CA THR A 402 -8.64 13.90 21.27
C THR A 402 -9.65 14.71 22.08
N VAL A 403 -10.74 14.07 22.43
CA VAL A 403 -11.85 14.68 23.19
C VAL A 403 -12.11 13.85 24.45
N ASN A 404 -12.29 14.53 25.58
CA ASN A 404 -12.57 13.95 26.90
C ASN A 404 -14.04 14.20 27.28
N GLU A 405 -14.95 13.45 26.67
CA GLU A 405 -16.37 13.51 27.02
C GLU A 405 -17.04 12.16 26.76
N THR A 406 -18.19 11.95 27.35
CA THR A 406 -19.01 10.76 27.10
C THR A 406 -19.65 10.82 25.72
N GLY A 407 -19.90 9.67 25.11
CA GLY A 407 -20.54 9.62 23.80
C GLY A 407 -20.72 8.21 23.26
N LYS A 408 -21.10 8.13 21.99
CA LYS A 408 -21.15 6.87 21.25
C LYS A 408 -20.18 6.90 20.09
N THR A 409 -19.53 5.77 19.86
CA THR A 409 -18.79 5.55 18.62
C THR A 409 -19.77 5.41 17.44
N PRO A 410 -19.34 5.62 16.19
CA PRO A 410 -20.18 5.40 15.01
C PRO A 410 -20.76 3.97 14.92
N THR A 411 -20.11 3.01 15.53
CA THR A 411 -20.56 1.60 15.60
C THR A 411 -21.52 1.33 16.77
N GLY A 412 -21.91 2.37 17.53
CA GLY A 412 -22.85 2.28 18.64
C GLY A 412 -22.26 1.90 20.00
N GLY A 413 -20.94 1.67 20.07
CA GLY A 413 -20.23 1.45 21.35
C GLY A 413 -20.28 2.70 22.24
N ASN A 414 -20.42 2.53 23.54
CA ASN A 414 -20.40 3.64 24.48
C ASN A 414 -18.97 4.09 24.78
N ILE A 415 -18.79 5.40 24.93
CA ILE A 415 -17.61 6.00 25.52
C ILE A 415 -18.01 6.45 26.91
N ASP A 416 -17.53 5.75 27.93
CA ASP A 416 -17.89 5.99 29.31
C ASP A 416 -17.35 7.33 29.84
N GLU A 417 -17.96 7.84 30.89
CA GLU A 417 -17.50 9.07 31.53
C GLU A 417 -16.05 8.96 31.99
N GLY A 418 -15.25 9.97 31.67
CA GLY A 418 -13.82 10.00 31.98
C GLY A 418 -12.91 9.32 30.92
N ASN A 419 -13.47 8.69 29.91
CA ASN A 419 -12.71 8.18 28.78
C ASN A 419 -12.55 9.21 27.68
N SER A 420 -11.42 9.13 26.97
CA SER A 420 -11.15 9.97 25.81
C SER A 420 -11.44 9.23 24.52
N TYR A 421 -11.83 9.95 23.49
CA TYR A 421 -11.96 9.44 22.14
C TYR A 421 -11.32 10.39 21.13
N THR A 422 -11.09 9.91 19.91
CA THR A 422 -10.67 10.76 18.79
C THR A 422 -11.89 11.17 17.97
N ALA A 423 -12.12 12.48 17.84
CA ALA A 423 -13.11 13.07 16.95
C ALA A 423 -12.43 13.49 15.64
N ILE A 424 -13.03 13.13 14.49
CA ILE A 424 -12.56 13.47 13.14
C ILE A 424 -13.63 14.33 12.49
N TYR A 425 -13.28 15.59 12.22
CA TYR A 425 -14.18 16.55 11.59
C TYR A 425 -14.02 16.51 10.09
N PRO A 426 -15.10 16.58 9.30
CA PRO A 426 -15.00 16.78 7.87
C PRO A 426 -14.45 18.18 7.55
N VAL A 427 -13.79 18.32 6.41
CA VAL A 427 -13.38 19.61 5.84
C VAL A 427 -14.59 20.28 5.18
N SER A 428 -15.42 19.46 4.56
CA SER A 428 -16.61 19.84 3.83
C SER A 428 -17.60 18.67 3.78
N TYR A 429 -18.80 18.94 3.28
CA TYR A 429 -19.80 17.90 3.03
C TYR A 429 -20.54 18.17 1.72
N MET A 430 -21.07 17.13 1.11
CA MET A 430 -21.87 17.20 -0.12
C MET A 430 -23.31 16.85 0.20
N ASP A 431 -24.25 17.65 -0.28
CA ASP A 431 -25.69 17.42 -0.17
C ASP A 431 -26.23 16.51 -1.30
N LEU A 432 -27.52 16.13 -1.22
CA LEU A 432 -28.17 15.28 -2.23
C LEU A 432 -28.30 15.95 -3.61
N ASP A 433 -28.06 17.24 -3.73
CA ASP A 433 -28.03 17.95 -5.01
C ASP A 433 -26.62 18.01 -5.62
N GLY A 434 -25.62 17.49 -4.87
CA GLY A 434 -24.22 17.45 -5.29
C GLY A 434 -23.43 18.72 -4.96
N ASN A 435 -24.04 19.67 -4.23
CA ASN A 435 -23.32 20.87 -3.82
C ASN A 435 -22.39 20.57 -2.65
N ILE A 436 -21.18 21.12 -2.70
CA ILE A 436 -20.19 20.96 -1.64
C ILE A 436 -20.20 22.21 -0.77
N HIS A 437 -20.41 22.00 0.52
CA HIS A 437 -20.47 23.03 1.54
C HIS A 437 -19.29 22.90 2.51
N PRO A 438 -18.69 24.00 3.00
CA PRO A 438 -17.68 23.95 4.04
C PRO A 438 -18.31 23.45 5.37
N PHE A 439 -17.57 22.65 6.13
CA PHE A 439 -17.99 22.23 7.46
C PHE A 439 -17.36 23.16 8.49
N THR A 440 -18.17 23.98 9.12
CA THR A 440 -17.75 25.03 10.07
C THR A 440 -18.14 24.68 11.52
N GLN A 441 -17.85 25.59 12.44
CA GLN A 441 -18.32 25.45 13.82
C GLN A 441 -19.85 25.49 13.94
N ALA A 442 -20.53 26.12 13.01
CA ALA A 442 -22.00 26.15 13.00
C ALA A 442 -22.57 24.74 12.74
N GLU A 443 -22.07 24.07 11.70
CA GLU A 443 -22.45 22.69 11.39
C GLU A 443 -22.02 21.73 12.51
N ALA A 444 -20.85 21.94 13.11
CA ALA A 444 -20.37 21.10 14.21
C ALA A 444 -21.25 21.20 15.47
N ALA A 445 -21.93 22.33 15.69
CA ALA A 445 -22.84 22.55 16.79
C ALA A 445 -24.30 22.13 16.50
N ASP A 446 -24.64 21.91 15.23
CA ASP A 446 -25.99 21.51 14.81
C ASP A 446 -26.15 19.98 14.89
N PRO A 447 -27.11 19.47 15.69
CA PRO A 447 -27.39 18.04 15.77
C PRO A 447 -27.69 17.36 14.42
N ALA A 448 -28.17 18.12 13.42
CA ALA A 448 -28.44 17.61 12.08
C ALA A 448 -27.18 17.08 11.37
N PHE A 449 -25.99 17.51 11.77
CA PHE A 449 -24.71 17.11 11.22
C PHE A 449 -23.86 16.23 12.17
N ALA A 450 -24.41 15.87 13.33
CA ALA A 450 -23.65 15.18 14.38
C ALA A 450 -22.98 13.87 13.90
N SER A 451 -23.63 13.15 12.99
CA SER A 451 -23.09 11.88 12.45
C SER A 451 -21.94 12.08 11.45
N LEU A 452 -21.74 13.29 10.94
CA LEU A 452 -20.57 13.61 10.12
C LEU A 452 -19.30 13.77 10.96
N ILE A 453 -19.41 13.98 12.28
CA ILE A 453 -18.26 13.97 13.18
C ILE A 453 -17.97 12.51 13.55
N LEU A 454 -16.98 11.91 12.89
CA LEU A 454 -16.62 10.52 13.15
C LEU A 454 -15.92 10.40 14.49
N LYS A 455 -16.28 9.39 15.28
CA LYS A 455 -15.74 9.16 16.62
C LYS A 455 -15.09 7.78 16.69
N SER A 456 -13.84 7.73 17.13
CA SER A 456 -13.13 6.49 17.41
C SER A 456 -12.85 6.37 18.89
N ALA A 457 -13.10 5.20 19.48
CA ALA A 457 -12.80 4.95 20.90
C ALA A 457 -11.29 4.99 21.22
N ASN A 458 -10.42 5.06 20.21
CA ASN A 458 -8.97 5.06 20.40
C ASN A 458 -8.43 6.48 20.58
N ALA A 459 -8.49 7.02 21.80
CA ALA A 459 -7.97 8.34 22.14
C ALA A 459 -6.47 8.52 21.83
N TYR A 460 -5.71 7.44 21.87
CA TYR A 460 -4.27 7.42 21.63
C TYR A 460 -3.88 7.38 20.13
N THR A 461 -4.84 7.45 19.20
CA THR A 461 -4.59 7.30 17.75
C THR A 461 -3.48 8.22 17.22
N PHE A 462 -3.36 9.44 17.74
CA PHE A 462 -2.36 10.43 17.32
C PHE A 462 -1.23 10.63 18.35
N ALA A 463 -1.22 9.84 19.43
CA ALA A 463 -0.12 9.83 20.37
C ALA A 463 1.15 9.24 19.74
N GLN A 464 2.30 9.64 20.28
CA GLN A 464 3.56 8.99 19.97
C GLN A 464 3.51 7.55 20.48
N ASP A 465 3.55 6.57 19.61
CA ASP A 465 3.69 5.16 19.96
C ASP A 465 5.11 4.65 19.72
N GLY A 466 5.42 3.51 20.29
CA GLY A 466 6.69 2.83 20.15
C GLY A 466 6.91 1.82 21.26
N TYR A 467 8.03 1.15 21.16
CA TYR A 467 8.43 0.11 22.11
C TYR A 467 9.83 0.39 22.63
N GLY A 468 10.11 0.00 23.87
CA GLY A 468 11.46 -0.04 24.42
C GLY A 468 12.36 -1.02 23.67
N PRO A 469 13.67 -0.98 23.90
CA PRO A 469 14.62 -1.87 23.24
C PRO A 469 14.40 -3.33 23.65
N TYR A 470 14.65 -4.22 22.70
CA TYR A 470 14.66 -5.67 22.92
C TYR A 470 15.73 -6.32 22.05
N MET A 471 16.16 -7.52 22.48
CA MET A 471 17.23 -8.24 21.80
C MET A 471 17.05 -9.76 21.91
N SER A 472 17.65 -10.47 20.96
CA SER A 472 17.78 -11.92 20.98
C SER A 472 19.18 -12.34 20.55
N ALA A 473 19.67 -13.45 21.09
CA ALA A 473 20.98 -14.01 20.77
C ALA A 473 20.83 -15.36 20.05
N ASN A 474 21.54 -15.48 18.92
CA ASN A 474 21.51 -16.66 18.06
C ASN A 474 22.91 -17.28 18.01
N LEU A 475 22.96 -18.60 17.98
CA LEU A 475 24.20 -19.37 17.91
C LEU A 475 24.13 -20.33 16.73
N SER A 476 25.22 -20.43 15.99
CA SER A 476 25.42 -21.47 14.99
C SER A 476 26.80 -22.09 15.14
N VAL A 477 26.85 -23.39 15.10
CA VAL A 477 28.10 -24.16 15.19
C VAL A 477 28.15 -25.11 13.99
N THR A 478 29.10 -24.89 13.10
CA THR A 478 29.28 -25.69 11.91
C THR A 478 30.55 -26.50 12.02
N LYS A 479 30.44 -27.82 11.89
CA LYS A 479 31.53 -28.79 11.87
C LYS A 479 31.65 -29.39 10.47
N GLU A 480 32.82 -29.27 9.86
CA GLU A 480 33.16 -29.98 8.62
C GLU A 480 33.79 -31.35 8.96
N ILE A 481 33.24 -32.39 8.39
CA ILE A 481 33.68 -33.79 8.54
C ILE A 481 34.21 -34.25 7.19
N GLY A 482 35.55 -34.34 7.09
CA GLY A 482 36.19 -34.54 5.79
C GLY A 482 35.87 -33.38 4.83
N ASP A 483 35.84 -33.67 3.53
CA ASP A 483 35.60 -32.67 2.49
C ASP A 483 34.16 -32.75 1.95
N HIS A 484 33.41 -33.75 2.36
CA HIS A 484 32.11 -34.08 1.80
C HIS A 484 30.92 -33.81 2.73
N VAL A 485 31.13 -33.69 4.03
CA VAL A 485 30.02 -33.52 4.99
C VAL A 485 30.21 -32.27 5.83
N SER A 486 29.16 -31.50 5.96
CA SER A 486 29.08 -30.33 6.87
C SER A 486 27.85 -30.49 7.77
N LEU A 487 28.05 -30.47 9.08
CA LEU A 487 26.99 -30.48 10.08
C LEU A 487 26.90 -29.10 10.73
N SER A 488 25.74 -28.46 10.68
CA SER A 488 25.49 -27.17 11.29
C SER A 488 24.38 -27.29 12.33
N PHE A 489 24.72 -27.13 13.59
CA PHE A 489 23.76 -26.91 14.66
C PHE A 489 23.45 -25.43 14.75
N PHE A 490 22.18 -25.08 14.91
CA PHE A 490 21.77 -23.71 15.17
C PHE A 490 20.80 -23.64 16.35
N ALA A 491 20.88 -22.55 17.09
CA ALA A 491 20.01 -22.25 18.23
C ALA A 491 19.62 -20.77 18.15
N ASN A 492 18.36 -20.50 17.84
CA ASN A 492 17.84 -19.15 17.78
C ASN A 492 17.26 -18.75 19.12
N ASN A 493 17.55 -17.49 19.51
CA ASN A 493 17.23 -16.97 20.83
C ASN A 493 17.64 -17.95 21.94
N PHE A 494 18.91 -18.41 21.91
CA PHE A 494 19.41 -19.43 22.85
C PHE A 494 19.40 -18.98 24.31
N THR A 495 19.32 -17.65 24.54
CA THR A 495 19.13 -17.08 25.88
C THR A 495 17.66 -17.13 26.32
N ASN A 496 16.75 -17.53 25.43
CA ASN A 496 15.31 -17.48 25.60
C ASN A 496 14.80 -16.11 26.10
N SER A 497 15.47 -15.05 25.65
CA SER A 497 15.11 -13.68 26.02
C SER A 497 13.79 -13.30 25.34
N ARG A 498 12.74 -13.20 26.13
CA ARG A 498 11.38 -12.86 25.67
C ARG A 498 10.81 -11.70 26.50
N PRO A 499 11.43 -10.50 26.41
CA PRO A 499 11.00 -9.36 27.17
C PRO A 499 9.58 -8.95 26.76
N TYR A 500 8.76 -8.66 27.76
CA TYR A 500 7.44 -8.09 27.57
C TYR A 500 7.60 -6.57 27.46
N VAL A 501 7.67 -6.07 26.23
CA VAL A 501 7.84 -4.63 25.98
C VAL A 501 6.48 -3.96 25.82
N LYS A 502 6.31 -2.80 26.45
CA LYS A 502 5.04 -2.07 26.46
C LYS A 502 5.01 -1.00 25.38
N SER A 503 3.87 -0.89 24.69
CA SER A 503 3.56 0.26 23.84
C SER A 503 3.56 1.54 24.68
N MET A 504 4.17 2.59 24.15
CA MET A 504 4.23 3.89 24.81
C MET A 504 2.87 4.58 24.84
N ALA A 505 2.05 4.38 23.81
CA ALA A 505 0.74 5.00 23.70
C ALA A 505 -0.33 4.28 24.52
N THR A 506 -0.32 2.95 24.52
CA THR A 506 -1.42 2.15 25.08
C THR A 506 -1.05 1.42 26.36
N GLY A 507 0.25 1.25 26.65
CA GLY A 507 0.73 0.41 27.74
C GLY A 507 0.56 -1.09 27.48
N VAL A 508 -0.05 -1.50 26.37
CA VAL A 508 -0.22 -2.91 26.00
C VAL A 508 1.14 -3.52 25.71
N GLY A 509 1.41 -4.65 26.35
CA GLY A 509 2.67 -5.36 26.18
C GLY A 509 2.63 -6.36 25.03
N ALA A 510 3.77 -6.53 24.38
CA ALA A 510 4.00 -7.51 23.34
C ALA A 510 5.38 -8.17 23.47
N ILE A 511 5.51 -9.37 22.95
CA ILE A 511 6.78 -10.10 22.84
C ILE A 511 7.14 -10.17 21.37
N PHE A 512 8.26 -9.54 20.97
CA PHE A 512 8.70 -9.51 19.57
C PHE A 512 9.80 -10.52 19.26
N THR A 513 10.47 -11.05 20.30
CA THR A 513 11.50 -12.07 20.12
C THR A 513 10.88 -13.45 19.97
N PRO A 514 11.40 -14.31 19.08
CA PRO A 514 10.90 -15.68 18.95
C PRO A 514 11.17 -16.48 20.23
N ALA A 515 10.42 -17.55 20.43
CA ALA A 515 10.77 -18.54 21.44
C ALA A 515 12.11 -19.21 21.05
N PHE A 516 12.81 -19.73 22.05
CA PHE A 516 13.98 -20.56 21.79
C PHE A 516 13.61 -21.73 20.87
N TYR A 517 14.39 -21.91 19.83
CA TYR A 517 14.31 -23.10 18.99
C TYR A 517 15.68 -23.45 18.42
N TYR A 518 15.90 -24.73 18.14
CA TYR A 518 17.16 -25.22 17.60
C TYR A 518 16.93 -26.26 16.52
N GLY A 519 17.97 -26.54 15.76
CA GLY A 519 17.94 -27.56 14.73
C GLY A 519 19.32 -27.95 14.25
N LEU A 520 19.36 -28.99 13.44
CA LEU A 520 20.58 -29.55 12.83
C LEU A 520 20.39 -29.59 11.30
N THR A 521 21.36 -29.08 10.56
CA THR A 521 21.44 -29.19 9.12
C THR A 521 22.63 -30.02 8.72
N CYS A 522 22.42 -31.06 7.91
CA CYS A 522 23.47 -31.81 7.27
C CYS A 522 23.55 -31.45 5.78
N ARG A 523 24.72 -31.03 5.33
CA ARG A 523 24.99 -30.76 3.92
C ARG A 523 26.00 -31.79 3.38
N LEU A 524 25.65 -32.47 2.31
CA LEU A 524 26.53 -33.33 1.55
C LEU A 524 27.05 -32.56 0.34
N LYS A 525 28.38 -32.65 0.12
CA LYS A 525 29.08 -32.09 -1.06
C LYS A 525 29.54 -33.24 -1.92
N PHE A 526 29.08 -33.32 -3.14
CA PHE A 526 29.44 -34.34 -4.12
C PHE A 526 30.46 -33.80 -5.11
#